data_64668074474c6e686fe200ed85d589e9
#
_entry.id   64668074474c6e686fe200ed85d589e9
#
_cell.length_a   1.000
_cell.length_b   1.000
_cell.length_c   1.000
_cell.angle_alpha   90.00
_cell.angle_beta   90.00
_cell.angle_gamma   90.00
#
_symmetry.space_group_name_H-M   'P 1'
#
loop_
_entity.id
_entity.type
_entity.pdbx_description
1 polymer ?
#
loop_
_entity_poly.entity_id
_entity_poly.type
_entity_poly.pdbx_seq_one_letter_code
_entity_poly.pdbx_strand_id
1 'polypeptide(L)'
;MNSYLFSPISLSDVNIPNRIVVAPMCQYSANEGNATDWHLMHLGQFAVSGVGLIFTEAVGVEMTGRISPGCLALCTDEHEKNLKRVVDFCHDFGNAKMGIQIAHAGRKGSTELPWLGGKPIPSEDPRGWKTDGPSAEAYASIDWEAPHALDEDGLSRIKAAFADSAKRADRI
;
A
#
# COMPACT_ATOMS: atom_id res chain seq x y z
N MET A 1 -23.86 -30.31 0.98
CA MET A 1 -23.14 -29.86 -0.21
C MET A 1 -22.01 -28.96 0.27
N ASN A 2 -20.76 -29.32 -0.04
CA ASN A 2 -19.62 -28.43 0.29
C ASN A 2 -19.68 -27.22 -0.62
N SER A 3 -19.79 -26.04 -0.06
CA SER A 3 -19.77 -24.79 -0.83
C SER A 3 -18.40 -24.60 -1.48
N TYR A 4 -18.37 -24.36 -2.78
CA TYR A 4 -17.12 -24.07 -3.51
C TYR A 4 -16.38 -22.84 -2.94
N LEU A 5 -17.12 -21.85 -2.43
CA LEU A 5 -16.59 -20.63 -1.82
C LEU A 5 -15.70 -20.94 -0.59
N PHE A 6 -16.09 -21.93 0.19
CA PHE A 6 -15.37 -22.33 1.41
C PHE A 6 -14.38 -23.48 1.19
N SER A 7 -14.12 -23.87 -0.05
CA SER A 7 -13.09 -24.85 -0.37
C SER A 7 -11.71 -24.18 -0.50
N PRO A 8 -10.62 -24.86 -0.09
CA PRO A 8 -9.28 -24.30 -0.21
C PRO A 8 -8.87 -24.11 -1.68
N ILE A 9 -7.87 -23.24 -1.88
CA ILE A 9 -7.22 -23.04 -3.16
C ILE A 9 -5.72 -22.87 -2.94
N SER A 10 -4.89 -23.47 -3.78
CA SER A 10 -3.44 -23.27 -3.76
C SER A 10 -3.04 -22.29 -4.88
N LEU A 11 -2.24 -21.29 -4.53
CA LEU A 11 -1.59 -20.38 -5.44
C LEU A 11 -0.09 -20.60 -5.30
N SER A 12 0.53 -21.29 -6.26
CA SER A 12 1.90 -21.80 -6.11
C SER A 12 2.03 -22.58 -4.80
N ASP A 13 2.94 -22.20 -3.92
CA ASP A 13 3.21 -22.84 -2.64
C ASP A 13 2.32 -22.32 -1.49
N VAL A 14 1.47 -21.32 -1.75
CA VAL A 14 0.58 -20.76 -0.74
C VAL A 14 -0.77 -21.48 -0.77
N ASN A 15 -1.12 -22.12 0.32
CA ASN A 15 -2.41 -22.77 0.50
C ASN A 15 -3.38 -21.81 1.25
N ILE A 16 -4.42 -21.37 0.56
CA ILE A 16 -5.44 -20.45 1.06
C ILE A 16 -6.65 -21.25 1.50
N PRO A 17 -7.12 -21.12 2.76
CA PRO A 17 -8.11 -22.03 3.34
C PRO A 17 -9.52 -21.93 2.72
N ASN A 18 -9.85 -20.80 2.08
CA ASN A 18 -11.10 -20.61 1.35
C ASN A 18 -10.93 -19.51 0.28
N ARG A 19 -11.96 -19.25 -0.50
CA ARG A 19 -11.90 -18.34 -1.65
C ARG A 19 -12.39 -16.91 -1.34
N ILE A 20 -12.46 -16.54 -0.07
CA ILE A 20 -12.84 -15.20 0.36
C ILE A 20 -11.56 -14.37 0.50
N VAL A 21 -11.49 -13.27 -0.24
CA VAL A 21 -10.34 -12.37 -0.25
C VAL A 21 -10.77 -10.95 0.15
N VAL A 22 -10.08 -10.39 1.12
CA VAL A 22 -10.21 -8.95 1.45
C VAL A 22 -9.32 -8.17 0.49
N ALA A 23 -9.93 -7.38 -0.36
CA ALA A 23 -9.23 -6.56 -1.35
C ALA A 23 -8.43 -5.43 -0.70
N PRO A 24 -7.39 -4.90 -1.37
CA PRO A 24 -6.68 -3.70 -0.92
C PRO A 24 -7.62 -2.50 -0.76
N MET A 25 -7.60 -1.84 0.39
CA MET A 25 -8.43 -0.67 0.71
C MET A 25 -7.62 0.35 1.49
N CYS A 26 -7.34 1.51 0.89
CA CYS A 26 -6.58 2.58 1.54
C CYS A 26 -7.29 3.06 2.82
N GLN A 27 -6.56 3.10 3.92
CA GLN A 27 -7.06 3.47 5.23
C GLN A 27 -6.77 4.92 5.57
N TYR A 28 -5.79 5.52 4.91
CA TYR A 28 -5.38 6.91 5.13
C TYR A 28 -5.05 7.23 6.60
N SER A 29 -4.53 6.26 7.33
CA SER A 29 -4.29 6.32 8.77
C SER A 29 -2.83 6.06 9.13
N ALA A 30 -1.93 6.08 8.16
CA ALA A 30 -0.49 5.98 8.37
C ALA A 30 0.07 7.30 8.93
N ASN A 31 1.11 7.18 9.73
CA ASN A 31 1.90 8.31 10.20
C ASN A 31 3.27 8.27 9.54
N GLU A 32 3.56 9.25 8.68
CA GLU A 32 4.81 9.30 7.89
C GLU A 32 5.13 7.94 7.22
N GLY A 33 4.12 7.33 6.59
CA GLY A 33 4.23 6.02 5.95
C GLY A 33 4.20 4.81 6.89
N ASN A 34 4.26 5.01 8.19
CA ASN A 34 4.28 3.93 9.18
C ASN A 34 2.88 3.39 9.48
N ALA A 35 2.79 2.07 9.61
CA ALA A 35 1.60 1.41 10.12
C ALA A 35 1.36 1.79 11.59
N THR A 36 0.10 2.03 11.92
CA THR A 36 -0.38 2.45 13.25
C THR A 36 -1.28 1.38 13.87
N ASP A 37 -1.78 1.62 15.08
CA ASP A 37 -2.77 0.75 15.73
C ASP A 37 -4.08 0.65 14.93
N TRP A 38 -4.40 1.64 14.09
CA TRP A 38 -5.51 1.53 13.16
C TRP A 38 -5.36 0.35 12.20
N HIS A 39 -4.16 0.18 11.64
CA HIS A 39 -3.88 -0.93 10.69
C HIS A 39 -3.90 -2.28 11.41
N LEU A 40 -3.42 -2.33 12.65
CA LEU A 40 -3.50 -3.53 13.48
C LEU A 40 -4.96 -3.92 13.74
N MET A 41 -5.80 -2.99 14.15
CA MET A 41 -7.24 -3.21 14.35
C MET A 41 -7.92 -3.60 13.03
N HIS A 42 -7.67 -2.84 11.95
CA HIS A 42 -8.32 -3.05 10.66
C HIS A 42 -7.99 -4.39 10.02
N LEU A 43 -6.70 -4.76 9.92
CA LEU A 43 -6.28 -6.03 9.34
C LEU A 43 -6.53 -7.19 10.30
N GLY A 44 -6.32 -6.98 11.60
CA GLY A 44 -6.52 -7.99 12.64
C GLY A 44 -7.96 -8.48 12.72
N GLN A 45 -8.97 -7.62 12.59
CA GLN A 45 -10.37 -8.07 12.57
C GLN A 45 -10.67 -9.01 11.40
N PHE A 46 -10.07 -8.77 10.24
CA PHE A 46 -10.22 -9.68 9.11
C PHE A 46 -9.41 -10.97 9.32
N ALA A 47 -8.23 -10.90 9.92
CA ALA A 47 -7.41 -12.07 10.17
C ALA A 47 -8.14 -13.12 11.02
N VAL A 48 -8.94 -12.70 12.02
CA VAL A 48 -9.72 -13.59 12.89
C VAL A 48 -11.13 -13.90 12.36
N SER A 49 -11.57 -13.28 11.26
CA SER A 49 -12.93 -13.43 10.73
C SER A 49 -13.18 -14.73 9.96
N GLY A 50 -12.12 -15.48 9.64
CA GLY A 50 -12.21 -16.71 8.85
C GLY A 50 -12.07 -16.51 7.34
N VAL A 51 -11.71 -15.32 6.84
CA VAL A 51 -11.38 -15.10 5.42
C VAL A 51 -10.09 -15.84 5.04
N GLY A 52 -9.93 -16.19 3.76
CA GLY A 52 -8.78 -16.96 3.29
C GLY A 52 -7.52 -16.12 3.07
N LEU A 53 -7.68 -14.92 2.56
CA LEU A 53 -6.57 -14.02 2.19
C LEU A 53 -6.95 -12.57 2.46
N ILE A 54 -5.99 -11.78 2.94
CA ILE A 54 -6.14 -10.36 3.19
C ILE A 54 -5.02 -9.62 2.46
N PHE A 55 -5.34 -8.57 1.73
CA PHE A 55 -4.35 -7.64 1.22
C PHE A 55 -4.28 -6.38 2.08
N THR A 56 -3.06 -5.87 2.26
CA THR A 56 -2.89 -4.50 2.77
C THR A 56 -3.44 -3.49 1.76
N GLU A 57 -3.62 -2.25 2.21
CA GLU A 57 -3.81 -1.13 1.29
C GLU A 57 -2.63 -0.96 0.32
N ALA A 58 -2.75 0.00 -0.62
CA ALA A 58 -1.63 0.39 -1.47
C ALA A 58 -0.50 0.97 -0.61
N VAL A 59 0.67 0.34 -0.66
CA VAL A 59 1.86 0.66 0.12
C VAL A 59 2.89 1.28 -0.81
N GLY A 60 3.25 2.54 -0.58
CA GLY A 60 4.23 3.26 -1.39
C GLY A 60 5.62 2.64 -1.33
N VAL A 61 6.22 2.36 -2.49
CA VAL A 61 7.61 1.83 -2.56
C VAL A 61 8.67 2.89 -2.27
N GLU A 62 8.28 4.16 -2.28
CA GLU A 62 9.04 5.31 -1.79
C GLU A 62 8.08 6.36 -1.22
N MET A 63 8.59 7.35 -0.49
CA MET A 63 7.72 8.33 0.19
C MET A 63 6.88 9.15 -0.79
N THR A 64 7.44 9.50 -1.94
CA THR A 64 6.74 10.21 -3.03
C THR A 64 5.83 9.30 -3.85
N GLY A 65 5.94 7.98 -3.66
CA GLY A 65 5.07 6.99 -4.30
C GLY A 65 3.71 6.79 -3.60
N ARG A 66 3.44 7.46 -2.48
CA ARG A 66 2.15 7.41 -1.78
C ARG A 66 1.09 8.23 -2.52
N ILE A 67 -0.18 7.87 -2.35
CA ILE A 67 -1.31 8.66 -2.87
C ILE A 67 -1.48 9.93 -2.04
N SER A 68 -1.49 9.80 -0.72
CA SER A 68 -1.69 10.88 0.24
C SER A 68 -0.70 10.79 1.40
N PRO A 69 -0.54 11.84 2.22
CA PRO A 69 0.27 11.78 3.44
C PRO A 69 -0.14 10.65 4.40
N GLY A 70 -1.42 10.26 4.39
CA GLY A 70 -1.96 9.20 5.24
C GLY A 70 -1.79 7.77 4.72
N CYS A 71 -1.13 7.56 3.58
CA CYS A 71 -0.90 6.21 3.03
C CYS A 71 0.34 5.55 3.62
N LEU A 72 0.32 4.21 3.68
CA LEU A 72 1.48 3.39 4.05
C LEU A 72 2.63 3.53 3.04
N ALA A 73 3.85 3.31 3.52
CA ALA A 73 5.04 3.10 2.71
C ALA A 73 5.83 1.89 3.22
N LEU A 74 6.69 1.30 2.38
CA LEU A 74 7.60 0.22 2.76
C LEU A 74 8.99 0.45 2.13
N CYS A 75 9.62 1.57 2.49
CA CYS A 75 10.89 2.01 1.93
C CYS A 75 11.99 2.27 2.98
N THR A 76 11.69 2.10 4.25
CA THR A 76 12.64 2.24 5.36
C THR A 76 12.54 1.06 6.33
N ASP A 77 13.55 0.88 7.17
CA ASP A 77 13.55 -0.17 8.21
C ASP A 77 12.46 0.10 9.27
N GLU A 78 12.14 1.37 9.51
CA GLU A 78 11.07 1.73 10.43
C GLU A 78 9.70 1.34 9.86
N HIS A 79 9.43 1.59 8.58
CA HIS A 79 8.22 1.12 7.92
C HIS A 79 8.08 -0.40 7.99
N GLU A 80 9.17 -1.12 7.68
CA GLU A 80 9.23 -2.58 7.76
C GLU A 80 8.90 -3.07 9.16
N LYS A 81 9.54 -2.51 10.19
CA LYS A 81 9.31 -2.85 11.61
C LYS A 81 7.86 -2.64 12.02
N ASN A 82 7.27 -1.49 11.66
CA ASN A 82 5.91 -1.16 12.08
C ASN A 82 4.86 -1.99 11.32
N LEU A 83 5.08 -2.29 10.03
CA LEU A 83 4.21 -3.16 9.26
C LEU A 83 4.34 -4.62 9.72
N LYS A 84 5.58 -5.08 10.02
CA LYS A 84 5.82 -6.40 10.58
C LYS A 84 5.01 -6.66 11.84
N ARG A 85 4.94 -5.70 12.77
CA ARG A 85 4.11 -5.82 13.98
C ARG A 85 2.65 -6.16 13.65
N VAL A 86 2.10 -5.57 12.60
CA VAL A 86 0.72 -5.83 12.15
C VAL A 86 0.60 -7.22 11.53
N VAL A 87 1.56 -7.60 10.69
CA VAL A 87 1.58 -8.91 10.02
C VAL A 87 1.74 -10.03 11.04
N ASP A 88 2.68 -9.89 11.98
CA ASP A 88 2.89 -10.87 13.07
C ASP A 88 1.59 -11.08 13.86
N PHE A 89 0.90 -9.99 14.24
CA PHE A 89 -0.39 -10.10 14.92
C PHE A 89 -1.42 -10.87 14.10
N CYS A 90 -1.52 -10.61 12.81
CA CYS A 90 -2.44 -11.33 11.94
C CYS A 90 -2.10 -12.82 11.83
N HIS A 91 -0.82 -13.17 11.79
CA HIS A 91 -0.36 -14.57 11.75
C HIS A 91 -0.54 -15.29 13.09
N ASP A 92 -0.30 -14.60 14.22
CA ASP A 92 -0.40 -15.20 15.55
C ASP A 92 -1.85 -15.51 15.96
N PHE A 93 -2.80 -14.66 15.53
CA PHE A 93 -4.20 -14.75 15.97
C PHE A 93 -5.18 -15.15 14.88
N GLY A 94 -4.79 -15.15 13.62
CA GLY A 94 -5.65 -15.47 12.47
C GLY A 94 -5.15 -16.63 11.63
N ASN A 95 -6.03 -17.14 10.77
CA ASN A 95 -5.69 -18.18 9.79
C ASN A 95 -5.58 -17.66 8.36
N ALA A 96 -5.92 -16.38 8.14
CA ALA A 96 -5.85 -15.77 6.83
C ALA A 96 -4.40 -15.63 6.37
N LYS A 97 -4.16 -15.85 5.08
CA LYS A 97 -2.89 -15.50 4.48
C LYS A 97 -2.81 -14.00 4.25
N MET A 98 -1.61 -13.44 4.34
CA MET A 98 -1.38 -12.01 4.10
C MET A 98 -0.76 -11.79 2.72
N GLY A 99 -1.24 -10.77 2.04
CA GLY A 99 -0.67 -10.23 0.82
C GLY A 99 -0.45 -8.73 0.94
N ILE A 100 0.45 -8.19 0.16
CA ILE A 100 0.74 -6.76 0.11
C ILE A 100 0.54 -6.21 -1.30
N GLN A 101 -0.04 -5.01 -1.41
CA GLN A 101 -0.10 -4.27 -2.65
C GLN A 101 1.01 -3.20 -2.65
N ILE A 102 2.20 -3.55 -3.13
CA ILE A 102 3.25 -2.54 -3.34
C ILE A 102 2.91 -1.68 -4.55
N ALA A 103 3.05 -0.36 -4.44
CA ALA A 103 2.51 0.58 -5.41
C ALA A 103 3.37 1.85 -5.52
N HIS A 104 3.18 2.56 -6.63
CA HIS A 104 3.64 3.93 -6.81
C HIS A 104 2.51 4.74 -7.45
N ALA A 105 2.07 5.81 -6.77
CA ALA A 105 0.91 6.59 -7.19
C ALA A 105 1.18 7.42 -8.47
N GLY A 106 2.45 7.66 -8.79
CA GLY A 106 2.79 8.47 -9.94
C GLY A 106 2.17 9.87 -9.84
N ARG A 107 1.70 10.38 -10.97
CA ARG A 107 1.05 11.70 -11.07
C ARG A 107 -0.21 11.88 -10.21
N LYS A 108 -0.79 10.80 -9.68
CA LYS A 108 -1.93 10.83 -8.76
C LYS A 108 -1.50 11.06 -7.30
N GLY A 109 -0.22 11.04 -7.01
CA GLY A 109 0.32 11.28 -5.67
C GLY A 109 0.09 12.71 -5.17
N SER A 110 0.48 12.98 -3.92
CA SER A 110 0.33 14.29 -3.28
C SER A 110 -1.11 14.82 -3.28
N THR A 111 -2.05 13.97 -2.83
CA THR A 111 -3.48 14.33 -2.75
C THR A 111 -3.99 14.37 -1.32
N GLU A 112 -4.93 15.26 -1.08
CA GLU A 112 -5.71 15.31 0.15
C GLU A 112 -6.49 13.99 0.36
N LEU A 113 -6.84 13.75 1.61
CA LEU A 113 -7.70 12.63 1.97
C LEU A 113 -9.06 12.75 1.26
N PRO A 114 -9.69 11.65 0.85
CA PRO A 114 -10.94 11.69 0.08
C PRO A 114 -12.06 12.49 0.76
N TRP A 115 -12.18 12.39 2.08
CA TRP A 115 -13.20 13.14 2.86
C TRP A 115 -12.87 14.62 3.07
N LEU A 116 -11.63 15.05 2.72
CA LEU A 116 -11.23 16.46 2.63
C LEU A 116 -11.32 16.98 1.19
N GLY A 117 -11.89 16.18 0.28
CA GLY A 117 -12.14 16.56 -1.10
C GLY A 117 -11.19 15.93 -2.13
N GLY A 118 -10.13 15.25 -1.71
CA GLY A 118 -9.20 14.54 -2.61
C GLY A 118 -8.50 15.43 -3.64
N LYS A 119 -8.34 16.73 -3.33
CA LYS A 119 -7.67 17.71 -4.19
C LYS A 119 -6.14 17.52 -4.16
N PRO A 120 -5.42 17.99 -5.18
CA PRO A 120 -3.95 17.98 -5.12
C PRO A 120 -3.44 18.83 -3.95
N ILE A 121 -2.39 18.34 -3.29
CA ILE A 121 -1.60 19.13 -2.32
C ILE A 121 -0.42 19.69 -3.10
N PRO A 122 -0.27 21.02 -3.18
CA PRO A 122 0.85 21.64 -3.87
C PRO A 122 2.21 21.17 -3.33
N SER A 123 3.22 21.10 -4.18
CA SER A 123 4.54 20.62 -3.76
C SER A 123 5.24 21.55 -2.74
N GLU A 124 4.82 22.82 -2.64
CA GLU A 124 5.27 23.79 -1.66
C GLU A 124 4.60 23.66 -0.29
N ASP A 125 3.46 22.95 -0.20
CA ASP A 125 2.82 22.64 1.08
C ASP A 125 3.71 21.63 1.83
N PRO A 126 3.99 21.81 3.13
CA PRO A 126 4.81 20.86 3.91
C PRO A 126 4.32 19.42 3.88
N ARG A 127 3.04 19.18 3.56
CA ARG A 127 2.44 17.86 3.44
C ARG A 127 2.53 17.29 2.03
N GLY A 128 2.79 18.16 1.03
CA GLY A 128 2.82 17.81 -0.38
C GLY A 128 4.21 17.40 -0.86
N TRP A 129 4.28 16.93 -2.08
CA TRP A 129 5.53 16.62 -2.77
C TRP A 129 5.38 16.71 -4.27
N LYS A 130 6.50 16.94 -4.96
CA LYS A 130 6.54 16.83 -6.42
C LYS A 130 6.37 15.37 -6.83
N THR A 131 5.39 15.13 -7.68
CA THR A 131 5.11 13.77 -8.18
C THR A 131 6.00 13.43 -9.37
N ASP A 132 6.21 12.12 -9.59
CA ASP A 132 6.84 11.57 -10.79
C ASP A 132 5.81 11.00 -11.75
N GLY A 133 6.08 10.99 -13.04
CA GLY A 133 5.22 10.40 -14.06
C GLY A 133 5.99 9.99 -15.32
N PRO A 134 5.40 9.19 -16.20
CA PRO A 134 6.03 8.83 -17.47
C PRO A 134 6.15 10.00 -18.44
N SER A 135 5.37 11.06 -18.21
CA SER A 135 5.37 12.32 -18.96
C SER A 135 5.01 13.47 -18.02
N ALA A 136 5.33 14.71 -18.40
CA ALA A 136 4.95 15.91 -17.66
C ALA A 136 3.48 16.33 -17.87
N GLU A 137 2.57 15.37 -17.93
CA GLU A 137 1.14 15.61 -18.05
C GLU A 137 0.47 15.48 -16.68
N ALA A 138 -0.28 16.51 -16.27
CA ALA A 138 -1.03 16.51 -15.02
C ALA A 138 -2.08 15.36 -14.98
N TYR A 139 -2.43 14.93 -13.75
CA TYR A 139 -3.30 13.77 -13.56
C TYR A 139 -4.73 13.98 -14.10
N ALA A 140 -5.38 15.09 -13.78
CA ALA A 140 -6.79 15.25 -14.10
C ALA A 140 -7.17 16.65 -14.62
N SER A 141 -6.87 17.72 -13.91
CA SER A 141 -7.31 19.07 -14.22
C SER A 141 -6.19 20.09 -14.07
N ILE A 142 -6.49 21.35 -14.39
CA ILE A 142 -5.55 22.47 -14.27
C ILE A 142 -5.06 22.68 -12.84
N ASP A 143 -5.77 22.19 -11.85
CA ASP A 143 -5.39 22.30 -10.43
C ASP A 143 -4.27 21.33 -10.04
N TRP A 144 -3.97 20.34 -10.89
CA TRP A 144 -2.91 19.37 -10.66
C TRP A 144 -1.61 19.86 -11.26
N GLU A 145 -0.56 19.87 -10.45
CA GLU A 145 0.79 20.13 -10.96
C GLU A 145 1.22 19.05 -11.96
N ALA A 146 1.87 19.49 -13.04
CA ALA A 146 2.51 18.54 -13.94
C ALA A 146 3.61 17.79 -13.18
N PRO A 147 3.66 16.45 -13.25
CA PRO A 147 4.70 15.67 -12.58
C PRO A 147 6.06 15.93 -13.22
N HIS A 148 7.11 15.57 -12.51
CA HIS A 148 8.42 15.41 -13.13
C HIS A 148 8.38 14.22 -14.10
N ALA A 149 8.72 14.46 -15.38
CA ALA A 149 8.82 13.40 -16.37
C ALA A 149 10.07 12.56 -16.09
N LEU A 150 9.89 11.25 -15.90
CA LEU A 150 10.99 10.35 -15.59
C LEU A 150 11.93 10.18 -16.78
N ASP A 151 13.21 10.30 -16.51
CA ASP A 151 14.31 9.85 -17.37
C ASP A 151 14.72 8.39 -17.03
N GLU A 152 15.78 7.89 -17.67
CA GLU A 152 16.28 6.53 -17.44
C GLU A 152 16.74 6.30 -15.99
N ASP A 153 17.33 7.31 -15.36
CA ASP A 153 17.78 7.25 -13.96
C ASP A 153 16.57 7.18 -13.01
N GLY A 154 15.54 8.01 -13.26
CA GLY A 154 14.29 7.97 -12.52
C GLY A 154 13.56 6.64 -12.66
N LEU A 155 13.51 6.06 -13.86
CA LEU A 155 12.95 4.72 -14.09
C LEU A 155 13.74 3.64 -13.34
N SER A 156 15.06 3.72 -13.35
CA SER A 156 15.94 2.79 -12.64
C SER A 156 15.77 2.90 -11.12
N ARG A 157 15.63 4.12 -10.58
CA ARG A 157 15.33 4.40 -9.17
C ARG A 157 14.02 3.75 -8.74
N ILE A 158 12.93 3.99 -9.46
CA ILE A 158 11.62 3.42 -9.12
C ILE A 158 11.62 1.90 -9.22
N LYS A 159 12.26 1.33 -10.26
CA LYS A 159 12.43 -0.12 -10.37
C LYS A 159 13.17 -0.70 -9.17
N ALA A 160 14.24 -0.06 -8.72
CA ALA A 160 14.96 -0.47 -7.52
C ALA A 160 14.09 -0.38 -6.26
N ALA A 161 13.30 0.69 -6.11
CA ALA A 161 12.37 0.86 -5.00
C ALA A 161 11.33 -0.25 -4.92
N PHE A 162 10.75 -0.67 -6.07
CA PHE A 162 9.86 -1.83 -6.12
C PHE A 162 10.56 -3.12 -5.67
N ALA A 163 11.78 -3.36 -6.16
CA ALA A 163 12.55 -4.55 -5.79
C ALA A 163 12.89 -4.57 -4.29
N ASP A 164 13.26 -3.42 -3.72
CA ASP A 164 13.60 -3.31 -2.30
C ASP A 164 12.36 -3.44 -1.40
N SER A 165 11.22 -2.84 -1.77
CA SER A 165 9.96 -3.03 -1.07
C SER A 165 9.49 -4.49 -1.13
N ALA A 166 9.66 -5.18 -2.26
CA ALA A 166 9.35 -6.61 -2.36
C ALA A 166 10.22 -7.47 -1.43
N LYS A 167 11.54 -7.18 -1.33
CA LYS A 167 12.44 -7.84 -0.38
C LYS A 167 12.06 -7.59 1.07
N ARG A 168 11.60 -6.35 1.41
CA ARG A 168 11.09 -6.01 2.73
C ARG A 168 9.82 -6.78 3.04
N ALA A 169 8.90 -6.87 2.07
CA ALA A 169 7.67 -7.63 2.21
C ALA A 169 7.92 -9.13 2.43
N ASP A 170 8.95 -9.69 1.81
CA ASP A 170 9.34 -11.10 1.97
C ASP A 170 9.92 -11.42 3.37
N ARG A 171 10.44 -10.41 4.08
CA ARG A 171 11.00 -10.56 5.43
C ARG A 171 9.98 -10.44 6.56
N ILE A 172 8.81 -9.93 6.28
CA ILE A 172 7.77 -9.67 7.28
C ILE A 172 6.60 -10.64 7.12
#